data_76c11f8db52536bc015fa9cddb27a13e
#
_entry.id   76c11f8db52536bc015fa9cddb27a13e
#
_cell.length_a   1.000
_cell.length_b   1.000
_cell.length_c   1.000
_cell.angle_alpha   90.00
_cell.angle_beta   90.00
_cell.angle_gamma   90.00
#
_symmetry.space_group_name_H-M   'P 1'
#
loop_
_entity.id
_entity.type
_entity.pdbx_description
1 polymer ?
#
loop_
_entity_poly.entity_id
_entity_poly.type
_entity_poly.pdbx_seq_one_letter_code
_entity_poly.pdbx_strand_id
1 'polypeptide(L)'
;MTGGTVPTGATGTNLLKLEQAQLAVQTAQENLNATRLVAPFSGEVASITTSVGDYISPGQVILVISDINHMHVETTDLSERDVPQVKLGQATTVSIKALNKNVSGKVSAISPLADTLGGDVVYKVTILLDTLPSNLRSGMSVDVQFNTSQ
;
A
#
# COMPACT_ATOMS: atom_id res chain seq x y z
N MET A 1 11.82 -22.68 10.75
CA MET A 1 13.10 -22.69 11.46
C MET A 1 13.45 -24.15 11.81
N THR A 2 14.26 -24.82 10.99
CA THR A 2 14.81 -26.13 11.31
C THR A 2 16.15 -25.92 11.99
N GLY A 3 16.14 -25.93 13.33
CA GLY A 3 17.37 -25.92 14.12
C GLY A 3 18.19 -27.16 13.83
N GLY A 4 19.27 -27.02 13.06
CA GLY A 4 20.23 -28.10 12.86
C GLY A 4 20.84 -28.49 14.19
N THR A 5 20.73 -29.78 14.55
CA THR A 5 21.35 -30.34 15.74
C THR A 5 22.87 -30.29 15.61
N VAL A 6 23.54 -29.65 16.56
CA VAL A 6 25.01 -29.64 16.64
C VAL A 6 25.50 -31.08 16.84
N PRO A 7 26.45 -31.61 16.02
CA PRO A 7 26.96 -32.96 16.18
C PRO A 7 27.62 -33.13 17.54
N THR A 8 27.29 -34.22 18.22
CA THR A 8 27.89 -34.60 19.52
C THR A 8 29.40 -34.88 19.33
N GLY A 9 30.28 -33.99 19.86
CA GLY A 9 31.73 -34.13 19.74
C GLY A 9 32.43 -32.98 19.02
N ALA A 10 31.71 -31.92 18.67
CA ALA A 10 32.33 -30.70 18.12
C ALA A 10 33.12 -29.96 19.23
N THR A 11 34.44 -29.89 19.12
CA THR A 11 35.30 -29.05 19.97
C THR A 11 35.29 -27.60 19.45
N GLY A 12 35.59 -26.62 20.31
CA GLY A 12 35.40 -25.20 20.04
C GLY A 12 35.85 -24.69 18.63
N THR A 13 36.99 -25.17 18.10
CA THR A 13 37.46 -24.78 16.75
C THR A 13 36.59 -25.38 15.64
N ASN A 14 36.08 -26.59 15.80
CA ASN A 14 35.23 -27.22 14.81
C ASN A 14 33.83 -26.65 14.85
N LEU A 15 33.35 -26.23 16.01
CA LEU A 15 32.09 -25.53 16.19
C LEU A 15 32.10 -24.18 15.49
N LEU A 16 33.16 -23.39 15.67
CA LEU A 16 33.33 -22.11 14.97
C LEU A 16 33.38 -22.26 13.45
N LYS A 17 34.06 -23.31 12.94
CA LYS A 17 34.07 -23.58 11.49
C LYS A 17 32.68 -23.97 10.97
N LEU A 18 31.92 -24.73 11.74
CA LEU A 18 30.56 -25.07 11.37
C LEU A 18 29.65 -23.85 11.33
N GLU A 19 29.74 -22.98 12.34
CA GLU A 19 28.98 -21.73 12.38
C GLU A 19 29.36 -20.80 11.22
N GLN A 20 30.63 -20.66 10.90
CA GLN A 20 31.10 -19.89 9.76
C GLN A 20 30.57 -20.45 8.43
N ALA A 21 30.60 -21.78 8.27
CA ALA A 21 30.06 -22.42 7.06
C ALA A 21 28.54 -22.25 6.95
N GLN A 22 27.81 -22.33 8.06
CA GLN A 22 26.36 -22.07 8.09
C GLN A 22 26.03 -20.62 7.73
N LEU A 23 26.78 -19.64 8.29
CA LEU A 23 26.64 -18.24 7.94
C LEU A 23 26.91 -17.99 6.45
N ALA A 24 27.96 -18.62 5.90
CA ALA A 24 28.27 -18.50 4.47
C ALA A 24 27.14 -19.03 3.59
N VAL A 25 26.56 -20.18 3.94
CA VAL A 25 25.40 -20.75 3.23
C VAL A 25 24.19 -19.81 3.34
N GLN A 26 23.91 -19.30 4.53
CA GLN A 26 22.80 -18.37 4.76
C GLN A 26 22.99 -17.10 3.91
N THR A 27 24.16 -16.49 3.94
CA THR A 27 24.46 -15.29 3.13
C THR A 27 24.32 -15.57 1.64
N ALA A 28 24.81 -16.71 1.16
CA ALA A 28 24.65 -17.12 -0.23
C ALA A 28 23.19 -17.30 -0.62
N GLN A 29 22.38 -17.88 0.28
CA GLN A 29 20.95 -18.05 0.07
C GLN A 29 20.20 -16.71 0.07
N GLU A 30 20.54 -15.78 0.97
CA GLU A 30 19.98 -14.43 0.99
C GLU A 30 20.33 -13.67 -0.29
N ASN A 31 21.56 -13.75 -0.76
CA ASN A 31 21.99 -13.18 -2.04
C ASN A 31 21.22 -13.77 -3.22
N LEU A 32 21.00 -15.07 -3.22
CA LEU A 32 20.18 -15.73 -4.28
C LEU A 32 18.73 -15.25 -4.21
N ASN A 33 18.15 -15.14 -3.01
CA ASN A 33 16.79 -14.66 -2.84
C ASN A 33 16.66 -13.18 -3.26
N ALA A 34 17.69 -12.36 -3.05
CA ALA A 34 17.72 -10.97 -3.46
C ALA A 34 17.76 -10.78 -4.99
N THR A 35 18.11 -11.83 -5.76
CA THR A 35 18.02 -11.79 -7.22
C THR A 35 16.60 -11.91 -7.75
N ARG A 36 15.63 -12.21 -6.90
CA ARG A 36 14.22 -12.33 -7.27
C ARG A 36 13.40 -11.28 -6.60
N LEU A 37 12.71 -10.47 -7.39
CA LEU A 37 11.72 -9.54 -6.89
C LEU A 37 10.35 -10.25 -6.86
N VAL A 38 9.75 -10.31 -5.67
CA VAL A 38 8.46 -10.96 -5.44
C VAL A 38 7.46 -9.91 -4.98
N ALA A 39 6.25 -9.92 -5.54
CA ALA A 39 5.18 -9.05 -5.11
C ALA A 39 4.78 -9.36 -3.66
N PRO A 40 4.70 -8.34 -2.77
CA PRO A 40 4.34 -8.56 -1.37
C PRO A 40 2.84 -8.83 -1.17
N PHE A 41 2.01 -8.50 -2.16
CA PHE A 41 0.57 -8.70 -2.16
C PHE A 41 0.06 -9.00 -3.57
N SER A 42 -1.17 -9.50 -3.66
CA SER A 42 -1.85 -9.74 -4.95
C SER A 42 -2.41 -8.43 -5.50
N GLY A 43 -2.10 -8.10 -6.73
CA GLY A 43 -2.53 -6.86 -7.37
C GLY A 43 -2.32 -6.87 -8.88
N GLU A 44 -2.70 -5.77 -9.53
CA GLU A 44 -2.45 -5.54 -10.95
C GLU A 44 -1.17 -4.72 -11.13
N VAL A 45 -0.36 -5.09 -12.13
CA VAL A 45 0.83 -4.29 -12.48
C VAL A 45 0.37 -3.01 -13.18
N ALA A 46 0.49 -1.89 -12.47
CA ALA A 46 0.07 -0.57 -12.98
C ALA A 46 1.09 0.01 -13.96
N SER A 47 2.38 -0.17 -13.71
CA SER A 47 3.43 0.28 -14.62
C SER A 47 4.71 -0.53 -14.45
N ILE A 48 5.48 -0.64 -15.54
CA ILE A 48 6.83 -1.18 -15.56
C ILE A 48 7.71 -0.10 -16.18
N THR A 49 8.77 0.30 -15.46
CA THR A 49 9.64 1.41 -15.86
C THR A 49 11.00 0.96 -16.41
N THR A 50 11.23 -0.35 -16.43
CA THR A 50 12.52 -0.95 -16.84
C THR A 50 12.30 -2.03 -17.89
N SER A 51 13.32 -2.31 -18.68
CA SER A 51 13.35 -3.34 -19.70
C SER A 51 14.42 -4.39 -19.39
N VAL A 52 14.27 -5.57 -20.02
CA VAL A 52 15.28 -6.61 -19.89
C VAL A 52 16.61 -6.13 -20.47
N GLY A 53 17.67 -6.20 -19.67
CA GLY A 53 19.01 -5.71 -20.03
C GLY A 53 19.35 -4.35 -19.42
N ASP A 54 18.38 -3.65 -18.80
CA ASP A 54 18.66 -2.39 -18.13
C ASP A 54 19.49 -2.60 -16.86
N TYR A 55 20.37 -1.65 -16.60
CA TYR A 55 21.07 -1.58 -15.32
C TYR A 55 20.17 -0.85 -14.31
N ILE A 56 19.92 -1.47 -13.17
CA ILE A 56 19.09 -0.91 -12.09
C ILE A 56 19.96 -0.56 -10.88
N SER A 57 19.66 0.59 -10.26
CA SER A 57 20.33 1.06 -9.06
C SER A 57 19.48 0.77 -7.81
N PRO A 58 20.09 0.58 -6.64
CA PRO A 58 19.34 0.47 -5.39
C PRO A 58 18.44 1.68 -5.17
N GLY A 59 17.16 1.42 -4.80
CA GLY A 59 16.15 2.47 -4.58
C GLY A 59 15.40 2.92 -5.85
N GLN A 60 15.75 2.40 -7.03
CA GLN A 60 15.03 2.69 -8.26
C GLN A 60 13.68 1.96 -8.29
N VAL A 61 12.61 2.70 -8.62
CA VAL A 61 11.29 2.10 -8.87
C VAL A 61 11.31 1.42 -10.23
N ILE A 62 11.13 0.11 -10.26
CA ILE A 62 11.14 -0.70 -11.47
C ILE A 62 9.76 -1.13 -11.93
N LEU A 63 8.82 -1.27 -10.99
CA LEU A 63 7.42 -1.56 -11.28
C LEU A 63 6.53 -1.02 -10.16
N VAL A 64 5.27 -0.78 -10.48
CA VAL A 64 4.24 -0.38 -9.54
C VAL A 64 3.10 -1.40 -9.59
N ILE A 65 2.72 -1.93 -8.42
CA ILE A 65 1.58 -2.83 -8.26
C ILE A 65 0.47 -2.07 -7.56
N SER A 66 -0.73 -2.14 -8.09
CA SER A 66 -1.94 -1.55 -7.51
C SER A 66 -2.84 -2.65 -6.94
N ASP A 67 -3.29 -2.45 -5.70
CA ASP A 67 -4.33 -3.29 -5.12
C ASP A 67 -5.70 -2.76 -5.54
N ILE A 68 -6.25 -3.38 -6.56
CA ILE A 68 -7.56 -3.01 -7.12
C ILE A 68 -8.75 -3.49 -6.28
N ASN A 69 -8.52 -4.40 -5.34
CA ASN A 69 -9.59 -4.97 -4.50
C ASN A 69 -9.86 -4.12 -3.24
N HIS A 70 -8.90 -3.28 -2.83
CA HIS A 70 -8.99 -2.44 -1.63
C HIS A 70 -8.87 -0.96 -1.98
N MET A 71 -9.57 -0.52 -3.02
CA MET A 71 -9.59 0.88 -3.39
C MET A 71 -10.37 1.72 -2.38
N HIS A 72 -9.88 2.90 -2.11
CA HIS A 72 -10.54 3.89 -1.26
C HIS A 72 -10.52 5.25 -1.96
N VAL A 73 -11.39 6.12 -1.51
CA VAL A 73 -11.45 7.51 -1.94
C VAL A 73 -10.86 8.39 -0.87
N GLU A 74 -10.00 9.31 -1.25
CA GLU A 74 -9.50 10.37 -0.38
C GLU A 74 -10.06 11.72 -0.83
N THR A 75 -10.66 12.48 0.09
CA THR A 75 -11.01 13.88 -0.17
C THR A 75 -9.76 14.74 -0.02
N THR A 76 -9.66 15.77 -0.85
CA THR A 76 -8.51 16.69 -0.85
C THR A 76 -8.89 18.14 -0.56
N ASP A 77 -10.18 18.41 -0.38
CA ASP A 77 -10.75 19.76 -0.35
C ASP A 77 -11.76 19.99 0.81
N LEU A 78 -11.82 19.08 1.79
CA LEU A 78 -12.71 19.26 2.93
C LEU A 78 -12.18 20.36 3.84
N SER A 79 -12.96 21.45 3.97
CA SER A 79 -12.55 22.63 4.74
C SER A 79 -12.52 22.37 6.24
N GLU A 80 -11.75 23.17 6.97
CA GLU A 80 -11.73 23.19 8.45
C GLU A 80 -13.13 23.42 9.06
N ARG A 81 -14.02 24.11 8.36
CA ARG A 81 -15.37 24.38 8.82
C ARG A 81 -16.30 23.16 8.73
N ASP A 82 -16.05 22.31 7.75
CA ASP A 82 -16.91 21.18 7.42
C ASP A 82 -16.47 19.88 8.09
N VAL A 83 -15.16 19.73 8.34
CA VAL A 83 -14.61 18.50 8.97
C VAL A 83 -15.25 18.14 10.32
N PRO A 84 -15.67 19.10 11.21
CA PRO A 84 -16.32 18.73 12.48
C PRO A 84 -17.71 18.09 12.29
N GLN A 85 -18.33 18.27 11.12
CA GLN A 85 -19.62 17.67 10.80
C GLN A 85 -19.51 16.25 10.27
N VAL A 86 -18.30 15.82 9.88
CA VAL A 86 -18.04 14.49 9.36
C VAL A 86 -17.70 13.53 10.50
N LYS A 87 -18.33 12.36 10.52
CA LYS A 87 -18.12 11.35 11.56
C LYS A 87 -17.60 10.05 10.97
N LEU A 88 -16.81 9.32 11.74
CA LEU A 88 -16.42 7.96 11.39
C LEU A 88 -17.66 7.07 11.22
N GLY A 89 -17.67 6.26 10.16
CA GLY A 89 -18.80 5.39 9.82
C GLY A 89 -19.96 6.11 9.12
N GLN A 90 -19.88 7.42 8.91
CA GLN A 90 -20.92 8.18 8.21
C GLN A 90 -21.08 7.69 6.77
N ALA A 91 -22.33 7.49 6.35
CA ALA A 91 -22.65 7.10 4.98
C ALA A 91 -22.35 8.26 4.01
N THR A 92 -21.79 7.92 2.88
CA THR A 92 -21.45 8.86 1.81
C THR A 92 -21.92 8.34 0.47
N THR A 93 -22.19 9.27 -0.44
CA THR A 93 -22.44 8.96 -1.86
C THR A 93 -21.25 9.49 -2.66
N VAL A 94 -20.59 8.59 -3.38
CA VAL A 94 -19.43 8.91 -4.22
C VAL A 94 -19.86 8.89 -5.68
N SER A 95 -19.75 10.01 -6.34
CA SER A 95 -20.06 10.16 -7.76
C SER A 95 -18.78 10.08 -8.59
N ILE A 96 -18.68 9.04 -9.41
CA ILE A 96 -17.52 8.80 -10.29
C ILE A 96 -17.89 9.34 -11.67
N LYS A 97 -17.48 10.57 -11.97
CA LYS A 97 -17.84 11.25 -13.23
C LYS A 97 -17.41 10.46 -14.46
N ALA A 98 -16.18 9.91 -14.44
CA ALA A 98 -15.62 9.18 -15.57
C ALA A 98 -16.43 7.92 -15.95
N LEU A 99 -17.16 7.33 -14.99
CA LEU A 99 -17.99 6.14 -15.20
C LEU A 99 -19.48 6.46 -15.23
N ASN A 100 -19.88 7.71 -14.95
CA ASN A 100 -21.25 8.14 -14.77
C ASN A 100 -22.02 7.23 -13.78
N LYS A 101 -21.37 6.91 -12.65
CA LYS A 101 -21.91 6.03 -11.61
C LYS A 101 -21.81 6.65 -10.23
N ASN A 102 -22.83 6.43 -9.43
CA ASN A 102 -22.83 6.73 -8.01
C ASN A 102 -22.66 5.44 -7.22
N VAL A 103 -21.80 5.47 -6.21
CA VAL A 103 -21.49 4.34 -5.34
C VAL A 103 -21.62 4.79 -3.90
N SER A 104 -22.20 3.93 -3.08
CA SER A 104 -22.25 4.16 -1.63
C SER A 104 -20.91 3.83 -0.99
N GLY A 105 -20.55 4.59 0.05
CA GLY A 105 -19.37 4.36 0.83
C GLY A 105 -19.54 4.83 2.28
N LYS A 106 -18.52 4.58 3.08
CA LYS A 106 -18.49 4.99 4.49
C LYS A 106 -17.17 5.63 4.83
N VAL A 107 -17.23 6.66 5.65
CA VAL A 107 -16.03 7.30 6.22
C VAL A 107 -15.29 6.27 7.09
N SER A 108 -14.07 5.94 6.69
CA SER A 108 -13.21 4.99 7.41
C SER A 108 -12.16 5.67 8.27
N ALA A 109 -11.66 6.84 7.84
CA ALA A 109 -10.69 7.60 8.60
C ALA A 109 -10.84 9.09 8.30
N ILE A 110 -10.49 9.91 9.30
CA ILE A 110 -10.35 11.36 9.17
C ILE A 110 -8.93 11.69 9.61
N SER A 111 -8.16 12.36 8.77
CA SER A 111 -6.78 12.76 9.10
C SER A 111 -6.79 13.73 10.30
N PRO A 112 -5.99 13.47 11.34
CA PRO A 112 -5.82 14.42 12.42
C PRO A 112 -4.93 15.61 12.04
N LEU A 113 -4.22 15.51 10.90
CA LEU A 113 -3.35 16.56 10.40
C LEU A 113 -4.01 17.26 9.23
N ALA A 114 -3.99 18.58 9.28
CA ALA A 114 -4.40 19.42 8.18
C ALA A 114 -3.34 19.42 7.07
N ASP A 115 -3.78 19.62 5.85
CA ASP A 115 -2.96 19.93 4.69
C ASP A 115 -3.28 21.35 4.20
N THR A 116 -2.50 21.90 3.28
CA THR A 116 -2.76 23.24 2.71
C THR A 116 -2.92 23.10 1.20
N LEU A 117 -4.07 23.50 0.71
CA LEU A 117 -4.38 23.51 -0.72
C LEU A 117 -4.77 24.92 -1.16
N GLY A 118 -3.96 25.54 -2.01
CA GLY A 118 -4.24 26.89 -2.53
C GLY A 118 -4.23 28.01 -1.48
N GLY A 119 -3.71 27.77 -0.27
CA GLY A 119 -3.72 28.71 0.87
C GLY A 119 -4.82 28.42 1.90
N ASP A 120 -5.73 27.51 1.59
CA ASP A 120 -6.77 27.07 2.50
C ASP A 120 -6.35 25.84 3.30
N VAL A 121 -6.82 25.76 4.55
CA VAL A 121 -6.62 24.60 5.44
C VAL A 121 -7.67 23.55 5.10
N VAL A 122 -7.20 22.37 4.69
CA VAL A 122 -8.04 21.25 4.29
C VAL A 122 -7.69 19.97 5.07
N TYR A 123 -8.65 19.09 5.22
CA TYR A 123 -8.48 17.80 5.89
C TYR A 123 -8.76 16.65 4.93
N LYS A 124 -7.96 15.61 5.01
CA LYS A 124 -8.18 14.37 4.26
C LYS A 124 -9.16 13.47 5.00
N VAL A 125 -10.17 13.01 4.28
CA VAL A 125 -11.09 11.97 4.75
C VAL A 125 -10.99 10.78 3.81
N THR A 126 -10.78 9.61 4.39
CA THR A 126 -10.73 8.35 3.65
C THR A 126 -12.08 7.67 3.69
N ILE A 127 -12.59 7.28 2.55
CA ILE A 127 -13.88 6.65 2.37
C ILE A 127 -13.67 5.28 1.74
N LEU A 128 -14.20 4.25 2.38
CA LEU A 128 -14.29 2.91 1.82
C LEU A 128 -15.57 2.78 1.00
N LEU A 129 -15.44 2.29 -0.22
CA LEU A 129 -16.57 2.03 -1.10
C LEU A 129 -17.22 0.68 -0.74
N ASP A 130 -18.54 0.63 -0.65
CA ASP A 130 -19.29 -0.60 -0.38
C ASP A 130 -19.21 -1.57 -1.56
N THR A 131 -19.11 -1.04 -2.78
CA THR A 131 -18.96 -1.82 -4.01
C THR A 131 -17.96 -1.15 -4.93
N LEU A 132 -17.09 -1.94 -5.56
CA LEU A 132 -16.13 -1.45 -6.53
C LEU A 132 -16.69 -1.64 -7.95
N PRO A 133 -16.98 -0.55 -8.68
CA PRO A 133 -17.42 -0.66 -10.06
C PRO A 133 -16.35 -1.29 -10.96
N SER A 134 -16.76 -2.10 -11.91
CA SER A 134 -15.88 -2.55 -12.98
C SER A 134 -15.33 -1.33 -13.73
N ASN A 135 -14.06 -1.34 -14.06
CA ASN A 135 -13.31 -0.25 -14.71
C ASN A 135 -12.98 0.95 -13.82
N LEU A 136 -13.13 0.84 -12.49
CA LEU A 136 -12.57 1.84 -11.57
C LEU A 136 -11.05 1.77 -11.62
N ARG A 137 -10.40 2.93 -11.73
CA ARG A 137 -8.93 3.03 -11.76
C ARG A 137 -8.44 4.01 -10.70
N SER A 138 -7.28 3.73 -10.15
CA SER A 138 -6.60 4.67 -9.26
C SER A 138 -6.31 5.99 -10.00
N GLY A 139 -6.48 7.11 -9.27
CA GLY A 139 -6.30 8.46 -9.84
C GLY A 139 -7.53 9.04 -10.54
N MET A 140 -8.66 8.33 -10.59
CA MET A 140 -9.92 8.91 -11.07
C MET A 140 -10.44 9.95 -10.09
N SER A 141 -10.86 11.11 -10.60
CA SER A 141 -11.52 12.14 -9.80
C SER A 141 -12.96 11.76 -9.51
N VAL A 142 -13.38 12.01 -8.28
CA VAL A 142 -14.72 11.71 -7.79
C VAL A 142 -15.24 12.89 -6.96
N ASP A 143 -16.56 13.05 -6.90
CA ASP A 143 -17.20 13.97 -5.96
C ASP A 143 -17.83 13.15 -4.82
N VAL A 144 -17.66 13.63 -3.60
CA VAL A 144 -18.18 12.98 -2.40
C VAL A 144 -19.25 13.86 -1.78
N GLN A 145 -20.41 13.25 -1.51
CA GLN A 145 -21.48 13.87 -0.74
C GLN A 145 -21.61 13.13 0.59
N PHE A 146 -21.44 13.85 1.68
CA PHE A 146 -21.65 13.33 3.02
C PHE A 146 -23.14 13.38 3.36
N ASN A 147 -23.74 12.24 3.67
CA ASN A 147 -25.16 12.20 4.06
C ASN A 147 -25.25 12.69 5.51
N THR A 148 -25.71 13.92 5.69
CA THR A 148 -26.02 14.48 7.02
C THR A 148 -27.35 13.89 7.48
N SER A 149 -27.32 13.02 8.47
CA SER A 149 -28.55 12.66 9.20
C SER A 149 -29.00 13.90 9.97
N GLN A 150 -30.16 14.44 9.62
CA GLN A 150 -30.87 15.41 10.45
C GLN A 150 -31.30 14.75 11.77
#